data_e25df64857b6dec085831cf995804984
#
_entry.id   e25df64857b6dec085831cf995804984
#
_cell.length_a   1.000
_cell.length_b   1.000
_cell.length_c   1.000
_cell.angle_alpha   90.00
_cell.angle_beta   90.00
_cell.angle_gamma   90.00
#
_symmetry.space_group_name_H-M   'P 1'
#
loop_
_entity.id
_entity.type
_entity.pdbx_description
1 polymer ?
#
loop_
_entity_poly.entity_id
_entity_poly.type
_entity_poly.pdbx_seq_one_letter_code
_entity_poly.pdbx_strand_id
1 'polypeptide(L)'
;MAGTISYFNLTGGLNTIQGLGTINQTNKRTESPDMKNVEYYKLGGLITMNGNTQFGDTFDSPISLGYEYIYGNNKYMIVVTTNSEVFIYDKVSGSFKLIYKFENKNTRHSICSFNNGIVMSNGIDDLVFYQYGRKDLIATSVSTTGANNKVTGTNTKFLTKLSVGDYIILGNDEDIFANKYRIVSIESDTELSLDRNYPTAQTSVALYFSDLSACNAVFKTQGESPVETDVRGLALNSYNGRIFVGGTDGILYYSEVGLIHGWSQEFGAGAIPAFYDDNSDFSALGLFDKYLIIFKRERCYLLDGNDVNDTNWTVTPYSLYTCDSQQSWIDADSSLLVYSRNAGGIYPVLKRTIYNPIFQGSELSMKIRDSFQFINEARFDYIFPVYHPEKKYVMFYVPLLTGKGSNTAFIYDVTSKTWLKREVPQNVTIAFRFDNEIYIGTTDGKILKEFSGLTFDGSPIEFYWKSPSFTFGQGTNFLSAREFRIKMSEEYTNNFRVRNSRDGKTTYTERKINSNENAFIGLVWDVDENTESITDTVWDEDSWVVSSYITKRFPLMNQIFQTMSVEFYGNGLNEAMCIYGFEIDGVQLEEVPW
;
A
#
# COMPACT_ATOMS: atom_id res chain seq x y z
N MET A 1 16.98 -46.20 16.82
CA MET A 1 15.52 -46.12 17.16
C MET A 1 14.75 -45.63 15.96
N ALA A 2 13.54 -46.17 15.69
CA ALA A 2 12.64 -45.55 14.71
C ALA A 2 12.15 -44.20 15.27
N GLY A 3 12.12 -43.17 14.46
CA GLY A 3 11.65 -41.85 14.87
C GLY A 3 10.98 -41.12 13.72
N THR A 4 9.97 -40.33 14.05
CA THR A 4 9.25 -39.47 13.10
C THR A 4 9.46 -38.02 13.49
N ILE A 5 9.85 -37.18 12.53
CA ILE A 5 9.78 -35.72 12.66
C ILE A 5 8.46 -35.28 12.05
N SER A 6 7.63 -34.61 12.85
CA SER A 6 6.39 -34.00 12.38
C SER A 6 6.49 -32.50 12.45
N TYR A 7 6.18 -31.80 11.35
CA TYR A 7 6.17 -30.36 11.25
C TYR A 7 4.78 -29.89 10.82
N PHE A 8 4.01 -29.48 11.81
CA PHE A 8 2.67 -28.93 11.66
C PHE A 8 2.63 -27.52 12.23
N ASN A 9 1.67 -26.72 11.81
CA ASN A 9 1.57 -25.30 12.14
C ASN A 9 2.70 -24.48 11.49
N LEU A 10 2.52 -24.19 10.21
CA LEU A 10 3.47 -23.45 9.37
C LEU A 10 3.33 -21.93 9.50
N THR A 11 2.63 -21.44 10.52
CA THR A 11 2.23 -20.02 10.67
C THR A 11 3.24 -19.15 11.43
N GLY A 12 4.45 -19.62 11.68
CA GLY A 12 5.49 -18.84 12.38
C GLY A 12 6.01 -17.63 11.61
N GLY A 13 5.79 -17.59 10.30
CA GLY A 13 6.18 -16.51 9.42
C GLY A 13 7.64 -16.50 9.01
N LEU A 14 8.03 -15.41 8.34
CA LEU A 14 9.39 -15.16 7.89
C LEU A 14 10.27 -14.70 9.07
N ASN A 15 11.43 -15.35 9.24
CA ASN A 15 12.44 -14.97 10.20
C ASN A 15 13.84 -15.15 9.57
N THR A 16 14.43 -14.07 9.09
CA THR A 16 15.72 -14.10 8.37
C THR A 16 16.93 -14.02 9.30
N ILE A 17 16.77 -13.48 10.53
CA ILE A 17 17.90 -13.29 11.47
C ILE A 17 18.45 -14.61 12.00
N GLN A 18 17.56 -15.57 12.26
CA GLN A 18 18.00 -16.80 12.91
C GLN A 18 18.68 -17.79 11.97
N GLY A 19 18.89 -17.39 10.69
CA GLY A 19 19.52 -18.22 9.69
C GLY A 19 18.80 -19.58 9.53
N LEU A 20 19.52 -20.57 9.01
CA LEU A 20 19.08 -21.95 8.94
C LEU A 20 19.25 -22.65 10.30
N GLY A 21 18.77 -22.04 11.39
CA GLY A 21 18.88 -22.62 12.73
C GLY A 21 18.32 -24.04 12.76
N THR A 22 19.09 -24.95 13.33
CA THR A 22 18.75 -26.36 13.40
C THR A 22 17.61 -26.60 14.37
N ILE A 23 16.55 -27.29 13.93
CA ILE A 23 15.43 -27.73 14.75
C ILE A 23 15.64 -29.19 15.13
N ASN A 24 15.50 -29.51 16.40
CA ASN A 24 15.42 -30.88 16.90
C ASN A 24 13.99 -31.20 17.37
N GLN A 25 13.72 -32.42 17.74
CA GLN A 25 12.38 -32.88 18.20
C GLN A 25 11.85 -32.10 19.43
N THR A 26 12.73 -31.47 20.20
CA THR A 26 12.38 -30.73 21.42
C THR A 26 12.15 -29.25 21.16
N ASN A 27 12.72 -28.70 20.08
CA ASN A 27 12.64 -27.28 19.75
C ASN A 27 11.84 -27.08 18.44
N LYS A 28 10.52 -27.13 18.54
CA LYS A 28 9.62 -26.97 17.39
C LYS A 28 9.50 -25.50 17.01
N ARG A 29 10.21 -25.09 15.96
CA ARG A 29 10.05 -23.75 15.37
C ARG A 29 9.08 -23.83 14.21
N THR A 30 8.13 -22.90 14.19
CA THR A 30 7.13 -22.76 13.12
C THR A 30 7.51 -21.73 12.07
N GLU A 31 8.63 -21.04 12.25
CA GLU A 31 9.14 -19.95 11.39
C GLU A 31 9.86 -20.52 10.15
N SER A 32 9.81 -19.75 9.06
CA SER A 32 10.57 -20.02 7.83
C SER A 32 11.74 -19.06 7.71
N PRO A 33 12.96 -19.53 7.40
CA PRO A 33 14.09 -18.66 7.11
C PRO A 33 13.96 -17.94 5.77
N ASP A 34 13.15 -18.48 4.85
CA ASP A 34 12.88 -17.87 3.55
C ASP A 34 11.55 -18.37 2.99
N MET A 35 10.71 -17.44 2.55
CA MET A 35 9.40 -17.71 1.96
C MET A 35 9.00 -16.61 0.99
N LYS A 36 8.14 -16.93 0.03
CA LYS A 36 7.69 -16.03 -1.03
C LYS A 36 6.30 -16.40 -1.53
N ASN A 37 5.41 -15.42 -1.64
CA ASN A 37 4.07 -15.56 -2.23
C ASN A 37 3.22 -16.68 -1.62
N VAL A 38 3.35 -16.87 -0.31
CA VAL A 38 2.53 -17.80 0.48
C VAL A 38 1.92 -17.07 1.66
N GLU A 39 0.70 -17.42 2.02
CA GLU A 39 -0.03 -16.86 3.17
C GLU A 39 -0.62 -17.98 4.04
N TYR A 40 -1.13 -17.59 5.21
CA TYR A 40 -1.72 -18.55 6.14
C TYR A 40 -3.07 -19.02 5.67
N TYR A 41 -3.32 -20.31 5.93
CA TYR A 41 -4.58 -20.98 5.71
C TYR A 41 -5.12 -21.57 7.02
N LYS A 42 -6.36 -22.05 6.99
CA LYS A 42 -7.02 -22.69 8.14
C LYS A 42 -6.13 -23.76 8.78
N LEU A 43 -6.30 -24.01 10.08
CA LEU A 43 -5.63 -25.06 10.83
C LEU A 43 -4.09 -25.02 10.82
N GLY A 44 -3.51 -23.83 10.67
CA GLY A 44 -2.05 -23.69 10.68
C GLY A 44 -1.37 -24.06 9.36
N GLY A 45 -2.14 -24.19 8.29
CA GLY A 45 -1.63 -24.46 6.95
C GLY A 45 -1.10 -23.21 6.23
N LEU A 46 -0.50 -23.45 5.06
CA LEU A 46 -0.07 -22.44 4.12
C LEU A 46 -0.76 -22.63 2.78
N ILE A 47 -1.07 -21.50 2.13
CA ILE A 47 -1.62 -21.47 0.77
C ILE A 47 -0.81 -20.50 -0.08
N THR A 48 -0.73 -20.76 -1.38
CA THR A 48 -0.20 -19.80 -2.36
C THR A 48 -1.08 -18.55 -2.39
N MET A 49 -0.47 -17.36 -2.27
CA MET A 49 -1.19 -16.08 -2.38
C MET A 49 -1.79 -15.93 -3.78
N ASN A 50 -2.97 -15.32 -3.86
CA ASN A 50 -3.53 -14.91 -5.13
C ASN A 50 -2.63 -13.89 -5.84
N GLY A 51 -2.74 -13.83 -7.17
CA GLY A 51 -1.94 -12.93 -8.01
C GLY A 51 -2.45 -11.50 -8.01
N ASN A 52 -2.42 -10.90 -9.19
CA ASN A 52 -3.03 -9.59 -9.45
C ASN A 52 -3.65 -9.56 -10.85
N THR A 53 -4.61 -8.66 -11.04
CA THR A 53 -5.30 -8.48 -12.32
C THR A 53 -5.35 -7.00 -12.68
N GLN A 54 -5.24 -6.69 -13.96
CA GLN A 54 -5.35 -5.33 -14.44
C GLN A 54 -6.74 -4.74 -14.13
N PHE A 55 -6.75 -3.48 -13.68
CA PHE A 55 -7.94 -2.70 -13.39
C PHE A 55 -7.99 -1.46 -14.29
N GLY A 56 -9.04 -1.35 -15.09
CA GLY A 56 -9.25 -0.24 -16.02
C GLY A 56 -8.24 -0.18 -17.17
N ASP A 57 -8.01 1.04 -17.66
CA ASP A 57 -7.18 1.32 -18.83
C ASP A 57 -5.68 1.30 -18.50
N THR A 58 -4.85 1.25 -19.54
CA THR A 58 -3.40 1.45 -19.43
C THR A 58 -3.08 2.90 -19.78
N PHE A 59 -2.28 3.57 -18.96
CA PHE A 59 -1.84 4.95 -19.16
C PHE A 59 -0.53 5.02 -19.96
N ASP A 60 -0.31 6.12 -20.66
CA ASP A 60 0.89 6.35 -21.49
C ASP A 60 2.17 6.58 -20.67
N SER A 61 2.06 6.72 -19.35
CA SER A 61 3.20 6.99 -18.47
C SER A 61 3.03 6.28 -17.12
N PRO A 62 4.15 6.06 -16.39
CA PRO A 62 4.12 5.41 -15.08
C PRO A 62 3.14 6.08 -14.11
N ILE A 63 2.53 5.29 -13.25
CA ILE A 63 1.65 5.80 -12.18
C ILE A 63 2.52 6.37 -11.06
N SER A 64 2.25 7.59 -10.63
CA SER A 64 2.97 8.25 -9.54
C SER A 64 2.21 8.30 -8.23
N LEU A 65 0.87 8.27 -8.29
CA LEU A 65 0.01 8.33 -7.12
C LEU A 65 -1.34 7.68 -7.41
N GLY A 66 -1.88 6.99 -6.41
CA GLY A 66 -3.27 6.55 -6.33
C GLY A 66 -3.89 7.04 -5.02
N TYR A 67 -5.14 7.48 -5.07
CA TYR A 67 -5.82 8.06 -3.91
C TYR A 67 -7.31 7.72 -3.90
N GLU A 68 -7.85 7.35 -2.72
CA GLU A 68 -9.29 7.17 -2.52
C GLU A 68 -9.92 8.52 -2.16
N TYR A 69 -10.72 9.06 -3.07
CA TYR A 69 -11.49 10.27 -2.87
C TYR A 69 -12.93 9.91 -2.48
N ILE A 70 -13.43 10.45 -1.37
CA ILE A 70 -14.79 10.23 -0.88
C ILE A 70 -15.60 11.50 -1.08
N TYR A 71 -16.70 11.41 -1.83
CA TYR A 71 -17.66 12.48 -2.02
C TYR A 71 -19.08 11.98 -1.71
N GLY A 72 -19.69 12.52 -0.67
CA GLY A 72 -20.94 11.98 -0.13
C GLY A 72 -20.74 10.52 0.32
N ASN A 73 -21.56 9.62 -0.21
CA ASN A 73 -21.45 8.18 0.06
C ASN A 73 -20.67 7.40 -1.01
N ASN A 74 -20.11 8.10 -2.00
CA ASN A 74 -19.41 7.47 -3.10
C ASN A 74 -17.90 7.57 -2.94
N LYS A 75 -17.21 6.51 -3.36
CA LYS A 75 -15.76 6.44 -3.42
C LYS A 75 -15.31 6.51 -4.87
N TYR A 76 -14.32 7.34 -5.14
CA TYR A 76 -13.72 7.54 -6.44
C TYR A 76 -12.23 7.26 -6.36
N MET A 77 -11.69 6.57 -7.37
CA MET A 77 -10.25 6.38 -7.49
C MET A 77 -9.67 7.54 -8.28
N ILE A 78 -8.74 8.27 -7.68
CA ILE A 78 -7.93 9.28 -8.36
C ILE A 78 -6.57 8.65 -8.64
N VAL A 79 -6.07 8.86 -9.86
CA VAL A 79 -4.77 8.37 -10.31
C VAL A 79 -3.99 9.51 -10.93
N VAL A 80 -2.73 9.62 -10.58
CA VAL A 80 -1.82 10.60 -11.16
C VAL A 80 -0.66 9.88 -11.83
N THR A 81 -0.27 10.33 -13.02
CA THR A 81 0.85 9.80 -13.77
C THR A 81 2.11 10.67 -13.59
N THR A 82 3.27 10.13 -13.96
CA THR A 82 4.53 10.91 -13.97
C THR A 82 4.57 12.03 -15.02
N ASN A 83 3.62 12.04 -15.95
CA ASN A 83 3.38 13.19 -16.83
C ASN A 83 2.58 14.30 -16.15
N SER A 84 2.28 14.14 -14.84
CA SER A 84 1.47 15.08 -14.04
C SER A 84 0.02 15.22 -14.54
N GLU A 85 -0.51 14.16 -15.13
CA GLU A 85 -1.90 14.05 -15.55
C GLU A 85 -2.71 13.37 -14.44
N VAL A 86 -3.84 13.96 -14.07
CA VAL A 86 -4.73 13.50 -13.00
C VAL A 86 -6.00 12.95 -13.60
N PHE A 87 -6.31 11.72 -13.24
CA PHE A 87 -7.48 11.01 -13.74
C PHE A 87 -8.40 10.60 -12.59
N ILE A 88 -9.70 10.54 -12.87
CA ILE A 88 -10.71 9.96 -11.99
C ILE A 88 -11.33 8.73 -12.67
N TYR A 89 -11.51 7.66 -11.91
CA TYR A 89 -12.23 6.49 -12.41
C TYR A 89 -13.73 6.73 -12.39
N ASP A 90 -14.33 6.67 -13.56
CA ASP A 90 -15.77 6.75 -13.73
C ASP A 90 -16.38 5.33 -13.69
N LYS A 91 -17.14 5.03 -12.64
CA LYS A 91 -17.80 3.73 -12.44
C LYS A 91 -18.86 3.42 -13.52
N VAL A 92 -19.41 4.44 -14.16
CA VAL A 92 -20.48 4.27 -15.17
C VAL A 92 -19.88 3.82 -16.50
N SER A 93 -18.84 4.50 -16.97
CA SER A 93 -18.14 4.12 -18.21
C SER A 93 -17.13 2.98 -18.01
N GLY A 94 -16.72 2.70 -16.77
CA GLY A 94 -15.68 1.72 -16.45
C GLY A 94 -14.27 2.15 -16.90
N SER A 95 -14.05 3.46 -17.14
CA SER A 95 -12.83 4.01 -17.69
C SER A 95 -12.32 5.21 -16.88
N PHE A 96 -11.06 5.59 -17.11
CA PHE A 96 -10.47 6.76 -16.49
C PHE A 96 -10.69 8.02 -17.32
N LYS A 97 -11.14 9.10 -16.68
CA LYS A 97 -11.37 10.42 -17.27
C LYS A 97 -10.29 11.38 -16.77
N LEU A 98 -9.62 12.10 -17.69
CA LEU A 98 -8.69 13.18 -17.36
C LEU A 98 -9.47 14.34 -16.73
N ILE A 99 -9.07 14.78 -15.53
CA ILE A 99 -9.67 15.91 -14.83
C ILE A 99 -8.75 17.11 -14.73
N TYR A 100 -7.43 16.90 -14.68
CA TYR A 100 -6.45 17.96 -14.61
C TYR A 100 -5.09 17.53 -15.16
N LYS A 101 -4.28 18.50 -15.59
CA LYS A 101 -2.89 18.30 -15.98
C LYS A 101 -2.07 19.49 -15.48
N PHE A 102 -1.07 19.21 -14.66
CA PHE A 102 -0.10 20.23 -14.24
C PHE A 102 0.78 20.68 -15.41
N GLU A 103 1.27 21.91 -15.34
CA GLU A 103 2.14 22.48 -16.37
C GLU A 103 3.51 21.80 -16.38
N ASN A 104 4.06 21.57 -15.19
CA ASN A 104 5.34 20.91 -15.01
C ASN A 104 5.16 19.43 -14.67
N LYS A 105 5.99 18.60 -15.31
CA LYS A 105 6.01 17.17 -15.02
C LYS A 105 6.79 16.90 -13.74
N ASN A 106 6.29 16.00 -12.92
CA ASN A 106 7.01 15.48 -11.76
C ASN A 106 6.74 14.00 -11.56
N THR A 107 7.69 13.29 -10.97
CA THR A 107 7.55 11.88 -10.59
C THR A 107 6.86 11.72 -9.25
N ARG A 108 6.60 12.81 -8.53
CA ARG A 108 6.00 12.84 -7.20
C ARG A 108 4.81 13.78 -7.17
N HIS A 109 3.76 13.33 -6.51
CA HIS A 109 2.53 14.09 -6.32
C HIS A 109 2.00 13.83 -4.90
N SER A 110 1.20 14.75 -4.40
CA SER A 110 0.52 14.62 -3.12
C SER A 110 -0.93 15.06 -3.24
N ILE A 111 -1.80 14.39 -2.51
CA ILE A 111 -3.23 14.69 -2.45
C ILE A 111 -3.67 14.61 -1.00
N CYS A 112 -4.52 15.56 -0.58
CA CYS A 112 -5.25 15.47 0.68
C CYS A 112 -6.72 15.84 0.48
N SER A 113 -7.59 15.30 1.33
CA SER A 113 -9.02 15.69 1.36
C SER A 113 -9.19 17.02 2.04
N PHE A 114 -10.03 17.91 1.49
CA PHE A 114 -10.38 19.19 2.06
C PHE A 114 -11.78 19.61 1.60
N ASN A 115 -12.66 20.04 2.50
CA ASN A 115 -14.00 20.59 2.22
C ASN A 115 -14.80 19.81 1.16
N ASN A 116 -14.97 18.51 1.33
CA ASN A 116 -15.62 17.60 0.37
C ASN A 116 -14.95 17.50 -1.01
N GLY A 117 -13.76 18.09 -1.19
CA GLY A 117 -12.93 17.96 -2.36
C GLY A 117 -11.55 17.43 -2.01
N ILE A 118 -10.63 17.57 -2.94
CA ILE A 118 -9.22 17.22 -2.76
C ILE A 118 -8.33 18.38 -3.17
N VAL A 119 -7.24 18.59 -2.44
CA VAL A 119 -6.15 19.49 -2.83
C VAL A 119 -5.01 18.64 -3.37
N MET A 120 -4.47 19.03 -4.51
CA MET A 120 -3.44 18.31 -5.26
C MET A 120 -2.20 19.17 -5.41
N SER A 121 -1.02 18.55 -5.31
CA SER A 121 0.29 19.20 -5.51
C SER A 121 1.24 18.29 -6.29
N ASN A 122 2.02 18.89 -7.21
CA ASN A 122 3.20 18.28 -7.80
C ASN A 122 4.51 18.84 -7.20
N GLY A 123 4.42 19.72 -6.20
CA GLY A 123 5.55 20.37 -5.54
C GLY A 123 6.24 21.49 -6.34
N ILE A 124 5.82 21.74 -7.57
CA ILE A 124 6.42 22.71 -8.51
C ILE A 124 5.41 23.78 -8.89
N ASP A 125 4.21 23.37 -9.32
CA ASP A 125 3.12 24.23 -9.74
C ASP A 125 2.26 24.66 -8.55
N ASP A 126 1.33 25.58 -8.81
CA ASP A 126 0.35 25.99 -7.82
C ASP A 126 -0.52 24.82 -7.35
N LEU A 127 -0.95 24.86 -6.10
CA LEU A 127 -1.91 23.90 -5.56
C LEU A 127 -3.24 24.00 -6.30
N VAL A 128 -3.86 22.86 -6.58
CA VAL A 128 -5.14 22.79 -7.28
C VAL A 128 -6.17 22.05 -6.42
N PHE A 129 -7.35 22.64 -6.31
CA PHE A 129 -8.50 22.02 -5.66
C PHE A 129 -9.42 21.40 -6.72
N TYR A 130 -9.91 20.20 -6.44
CA TYR A 130 -10.92 19.52 -7.23
C TYR A 130 -12.07 19.05 -6.36
N GLN A 131 -13.31 19.29 -6.81
CA GLN A 131 -14.52 18.79 -6.14
C GLN A 131 -15.47 18.18 -7.18
N TYR A 132 -15.71 16.87 -7.03
CA TYR A 132 -16.56 16.11 -7.96
C TYR A 132 -17.95 16.73 -8.11
N GLY A 133 -18.37 16.90 -9.39
CA GLY A 133 -19.72 17.34 -9.73
C GLY A 133 -20.05 18.80 -9.36
N ARG A 134 -19.06 19.61 -8.92
CA ARG A 134 -19.27 21.04 -8.71
C ARG A 134 -19.56 21.72 -10.03
N LYS A 135 -20.74 22.29 -10.17
CA LYS A 135 -21.19 23.06 -11.35
C LYS A 135 -22.17 24.14 -10.90
N ASP A 136 -21.69 25.06 -10.05
CA ASP A 136 -22.53 26.13 -9.50
C ASP A 136 -22.73 27.23 -10.53
N LEU A 137 -23.97 27.66 -10.71
CA LEU A 137 -24.32 28.76 -11.61
C LEU A 137 -23.82 30.10 -11.04
N ILE A 138 -22.94 30.78 -11.76
CA ILE A 138 -22.38 32.09 -11.39
C ILE A 138 -23.18 33.23 -12.02
N ALA A 139 -23.46 33.11 -13.33
CA ALA A 139 -24.19 34.08 -14.08
C ALA A 139 -25.03 33.41 -15.17
N THR A 140 -26.18 34.02 -15.48
CA THR A 140 -27.13 33.50 -16.48
C THR A 140 -26.85 34.01 -17.87
N SER A 141 -26.09 35.09 -18.03
CA SER A 141 -25.83 35.74 -19.33
C SER A 141 -24.42 36.32 -19.39
N VAL A 142 -23.55 35.60 -20.08
CA VAL A 142 -22.20 36.06 -20.44
C VAL A 142 -21.97 35.89 -21.94
N SER A 143 -21.04 36.64 -22.50
CA SER A 143 -20.70 36.59 -23.93
C SER A 143 -19.19 36.56 -24.12
N THR A 144 -18.72 35.92 -25.20
CA THR A 144 -17.35 35.94 -25.70
C THR A 144 -17.35 36.29 -27.16
N THR A 145 -16.30 36.96 -27.64
CA THR A 145 -16.20 37.39 -29.05
C THR A 145 -15.42 36.41 -29.92
N GLY A 146 -15.30 35.15 -29.61
CA GLY A 146 -14.52 34.18 -30.37
C GLY A 146 -13.06 34.64 -30.67
N ALA A 147 -12.12 33.69 -30.63
CA ALA A 147 -10.69 33.97 -30.78
C ALA A 147 -10.14 35.05 -29.81
N ASN A 148 -10.85 35.32 -28.72
CA ASN A 148 -10.49 36.26 -27.67
C ASN A 148 -10.60 35.55 -26.31
N ASN A 149 -9.77 35.96 -25.36
CA ASN A 149 -9.76 35.45 -24.00
C ASN A 149 -10.69 36.22 -23.03
N LYS A 150 -11.43 37.22 -23.49
CA LYS A 150 -12.31 38.05 -22.66
C LYS A 150 -13.73 37.52 -22.59
N VAL A 151 -14.27 37.52 -21.39
CA VAL A 151 -15.68 37.21 -21.08
C VAL A 151 -16.34 38.46 -20.54
N THR A 152 -17.43 38.86 -21.16
CA THR A 152 -18.25 40.00 -20.73
C THR A 152 -19.61 39.50 -20.24
N GLY A 153 -20.09 40.08 -19.16
CA GLY A 153 -21.37 39.68 -18.55
C GLY A 153 -22.30 40.87 -18.32
N THR A 154 -23.60 40.59 -18.26
CA THR A 154 -24.63 41.57 -17.93
C THR A 154 -25.19 41.24 -16.55
N ASN A 155 -25.18 42.22 -15.64
CA ASN A 155 -25.62 42.06 -14.24
C ASN A 155 -24.87 40.95 -13.49
N THR A 156 -23.63 40.72 -13.85
CA THR A 156 -22.74 39.79 -13.16
C THR A 156 -22.12 40.46 -11.94
N LYS A 157 -21.51 39.68 -11.05
CA LYS A 157 -20.77 40.16 -9.88
C LYS A 157 -19.45 39.43 -9.79
N PHE A 158 -18.62 39.57 -10.84
CA PHE A 158 -17.39 38.78 -10.96
C PHE A 158 -16.42 39.06 -9.81
N LEU A 159 -16.22 40.33 -9.42
CA LEU A 159 -15.33 40.67 -8.30
C LEU A 159 -15.70 40.07 -6.96
N THR A 160 -17.00 39.77 -6.74
CA THR A 160 -17.49 39.22 -5.47
C THR A 160 -17.73 37.70 -5.49
N LYS A 161 -17.87 37.10 -6.68
CA LYS A 161 -18.23 35.70 -6.85
C LYS A 161 -17.08 34.83 -7.34
N LEU A 162 -16.08 35.42 -7.97
CA LEU A 162 -14.97 34.71 -8.63
C LEU A 162 -13.64 35.19 -8.07
N SER A 163 -12.65 34.31 -8.16
CA SER A 163 -11.26 34.63 -7.85
C SER A 163 -10.37 34.31 -9.05
N VAL A 164 -9.27 35.05 -9.19
CA VAL A 164 -8.23 34.72 -10.17
C VAL A 164 -7.72 33.32 -9.85
N GLY A 165 -7.63 32.49 -10.88
CA GLY A 165 -7.28 31.07 -10.73
C GLY A 165 -8.46 30.09 -10.73
N ASP A 166 -9.69 30.56 -10.52
CA ASP A 166 -10.87 29.70 -10.66
C ASP A 166 -11.02 29.21 -12.11
N TYR A 167 -11.51 27.98 -12.25
CA TYR A 167 -11.86 27.42 -13.54
C TYR A 167 -13.36 27.55 -13.78
N ILE A 168 -13.73 27.98 -14.98
CA ILE A 168 -15.12 28.19 -15.39
C ILE A 168 -15.48 27.41 -16.64
N ILE A 169 -16.77 27.17 -16.80
CA ILE A 169 -17.39 26.54 -17.97
C ILE A 169 -18.44 27.49 -18.52
N LEU A 170 -18.45 27.68 -19.85
CA LEU A 170 -19.39 28.55 -20.56
C LEU A 170 -20.44 27.70 -21.27
N GLY A 171 -21.72 28.05 -21.06
CA GLY A 171 -22.84 27.40 -21.73
C GLY A 171 -23.07 25.95 -21.34
N ASN A 172 -23.47 25.16 -22.31
CA ASN A 172 -23.75 23.74 -22.13
C ASN A 172 -22.56 22.84 -22.51
N ASP A 173 -21.36 23.40 -22.55
CA ASP A 173 -20.18 22.62 -22.83
C ASP A 173 -20.08 21.44 -21.85
N GLU A 174 -19.71 20.29 -22.38
CA GLU A 174 -19.48 19.12 -21.54
C GLU A 174 -18.35 19.40 -20.55
N ASP A 175 -18.48 18.85 -19.36
CA ASP A 175 -17.48 19.02 -18.30
C ASP A 175 -16.23 18.16 -18.56
N ILE A 176 -15.56 18.42 -19.69
CA ILE A 176 -14.26 17.86 -20.05
C ILE A 176 -13.17 18.90 -19.78
N PHE A 177 -11.98 18.45 -19.45
CA PHE A 177 -10.86 19.35 -19.12
C PHE A 177 -10.58 20.39 -20.21
N ALA A 178 -10.74 20.03 -21.50
CA ALA A 178 -10.54 20.94 -22.62
C ALA A 178 -11.48 22.15 -22.62
N ASN A 179 -12.66 22.05 -22.01
CA ASN A 179 -13.68 23.10 -21.95
C ASN A 179 -13.67 23.90 -20.63
N LYS A 180 -12.69 23.65 -19.77
CA LYS A 180 -12.48 24.42 -18.52
C LYS A 180 -11.45 25.52 -18.77
N TYR A 181 -11.81 26.76 -18.49
CA TYR A 181 -11.00 27.94 -18.69
C TYR A 181 -10.61 28.53 -17.35
N ARG A 182 -9.30 28.78 -17.15
CA ARG A 182 -8.79 29.43 -15.93
C ARG A 182 -8.94 30.95 -16.04
N ILE A 183 -9.40 31.60 -15.01
CA ILE A 183 -9.46 33.05 -14.89
C ILE A 183 -8.06 33.58 -14.59
N VAL A 184 -7.55 34.49 -15.45
CA VAL A 184 -6.23 35.14 -15.30
C VAL A 184 -6.37 36.51 -14.64
N SER A 185 -7.42 37.26 -14.99
CA SER A 185 -7.72 38.56 -14.37
C SER A 185 -9.22 38.82 -14.32
N ILE A 186 -9.64 39.62 -13.35
CA ILE A 186 -11.01 40.11 -13.21
C ILE A 186 -10.91 41.65 -13.22
N GLU A 187 -11.29 42.26 -14.34
CA GLU A 187 -11.16 43.70 -14.55
C GLU A 187 -12.30 44.48 -13.90
N SER A 188 -13.50 43.89 -13.84
CA SER A 188 -14.69 44.51 -13.25
C SER A 188 -15.75 43.45 -12.88
N ASP A 189 -16.87 43.90 -12.32
CA ASP A 189 -18.03 43.00 -12.09
C ASP A 189 -18.63 42.43 -13.39
N THR A 190 -18.25 42.95 -14.54
CA THR A 190 -18.81 42.56 -15.83
C THR A 190 -17.76 42.12 -16.86
N GLU A 191 -16.48 42.12 -16.51
CA GLU A 191 -15.40 41.74 -17.43
C GLU A 191 -14.32 40.93 -16.72
N LEU A 192 -13.91 39.80 -17.33
CA LEU A 192 -12.79 38.97 -16.89
C LEU A 192 -12.03 38.43 -18.10
N SER A 193 -10.77 38.00 -17.88
CA SER A 193 -9.91 37.43 -18.90
C SER A 193 -9.54 35.97 -18.54
N LEU A 194 -9.43 35.13 -19.57
CA LEU A 194 -9.13 33.71 -19.48
C LEU A 194 -7.67 33.40 -19.84
N ASP A 195 -7.18 32.22 -19.45
CA ASP A 195 -5.83 31.73 -19.77
C ASP A 195 -5.59 31.48 -21.26
N ARG A 196 -6.67 31.26 -22.00
CA ARG A 196 -6.65 31.03 -23.46
C ARG A 196 -7.88 31.57 -24.15
N ASN A 197 -7.76 31.75 -25.46
CA ASN A 197 -8.87 32.22 -26.28
C ASN A 197 -10.02 31.21 -26.32
N TYR A 198 -11.24 31.71 -26.21
CA TYR A 198 -12.44 30.91 -26.48
C TYR A 198 -12.56 30.67 -27.99
N PRO A 199 -12.75 29.41 -28.44
CA PRO A 199 -12.66 29.10 -29.89
C PRO A 199 -13.78 29.71 -30.72
N THR A 200 -14.98 29.87 -30.17
CA THR A 200 -16.17 30.37 -30.87
C THR A 200 -16.84 31.50 -30.10
N ALA A 201 -17.44 32.45 -30.82
CA ALA A 201 -18.25 33.48 -30.18
C ALA A 201 -19.46 32.85 -29.49
N GLN A 202 -19.69 33.26 -28.24
CA GLN A 202 -20.87 32.85 -27.45
C GLN A 202 -21.67 34.11 -27.09
N THR A 203 -22.98 34.01 -27.14
CA THR A 203 -23.86 35.15 -26.82
C THR A 203 -24.91 34.70 -25.82
N SER A 204 -24.99 35.41 -24.69
CA SER A 204 -25.98 35.16 -23.63
C SER A 204 -26.01 33.71 -23.12
N VAL A 205 -24.84 33.12 -22.89
CA VAL A 205 -24.72 31.80 -22.30
C VAL A 205 -24.56 31.85 -20.79
N ALA A 206 -24.92 30.79 -20.09
CA ALA A 206 -24.69 30.66 -18.67
C ALA A 206 -23.20 30.43 -18.34
N LEU A 207 -22.75 30.94 -17.20
CA LEU A 207 -21.41 30.75 -16.65
C LEU A 207 -21.52 29.92 -15.39
N TYR A 208 -20.72 28.87 -15.33
CA TYR A 208 -20.68 27.97 -14.17
C TYR A 208 -19.26 27.88 -13.60
N PHE A 209 -19.16 27.64 -12.29
CA PHE A 209 -17.93 27.10 -11.72
C PHE A 209 -17.63 25.75 -12.32
N SER A 210 -16.38 25.49 -12.57
CA SER A 210 -15.89 24.14 -12.81
C SER A 210 -15.68 23.41 -11.46
N ASP A 211 -15.50 22.11 -11.54
CA ASP A 211 -15.05 21.25 -10.45
C ASP A 211 -13.60 21.52 -10.00
N LEU A 212 -12.86 22.36 -10.74
CA LEU A 212 -11.48 22.77 -10.48
C LEU A 212 -11.39 24.21 -9.96
N SER A 213 -10.41 24.48 -9.08
CA SER A 213 -9.99 25.83 -8.68
C SER A 213 -8.50 25.83 -8.36
N ALA A 214 -7.74 26.83 -8.79
CA ALA A 214 -6.39 27.02 -8.29
C ALA A 214 -6.47 27.56 -6.86
N CYS A 215 -5.65 27.05 -5.96
CA CYS A 215 -5.66 27.51 -4.56
C CYS A 215 -5.01 28.88 -4.37
N ASN A 216 -4.30 29.41 -5.39
CA ASN A 216 -3.55 30.68 -5.34
C ASN A 216 -2.75 30.81 -4.03
N ALA A 217 -2.00 29.76 -3.72
CA ALA A 217 -1.32 29.60 -2.44
C ALA A 217 -0.11 30.53 -2.34
N VAL A 218 -0.38 31.82 -2.20
CA VAL A 218 0.62 32.88 -1.97
C VAL A 218 0.43 33.40 -0.57
N PHE A 219 1.32 32.98 0.34
CA PHE A 219 1.29 33.44 1.73
C PHE A 219 1.66 34.92 1.81
N LYS A 220 0.81 35.71 2.49
CA LYS A 220 1.00 37.16 2.67
C LYS A 220 1.15 37.46 4.16
N THR A 221 2.28 38.10 4.52
CA THR A 221 2.47 38.60 5.89
C THR A 221 1.59 39.79 6.19
N GLN A 222 1.26 40.02 7.47
CA GLN A 222 0.55 41.19 7.92
C GLN A 222 1.51 42.40 8.00
N GLY A 223 1.03 43.59 7.65
CA GLY A 223 1.74 44.85 7.81
C GLY A 223 1.59 45.82 6.63
N GLU A 224 2.21 46.98 6.72
CA GLU A 224 2.14 48.04 5.66
C GLU A 224 2.89 47.63 4.38
N SER A 225 3.82 46.68 4.48
CA SER A 225 4.58 46.14 3.34
C SER A 225 4.56 44.63 3.42
N PRO A 226 3.46 43.97 3.03
CA PRO A 226 3.34 42.52 3.13
C PRO A 226 4.37 41.83 2.21
N VAL A 227 5.04 40.82 2.76
CA VAL A 227 5.88 39.91 1.98
C VAL A 227 5.00 38.82 1.41
N GLU A 228 5.09 38.57 0.13
CA GLU A 228 4.40 37.48 -0.56
C GLU A 228 5.36 36.31 -0.79
N THR A 229 4.93 35.11 -0.50
CA THR A 229 5.71 33.87 -0.70
C THR A 229 4.83 32.82 -1.36
N ASP A 230 5.26 32.30 -2.48
CA ASP A 230 4.60 31.17 -3.15
C ASP A 230 4.70 29.92 -2.26
N VAL A 231 3.55 29.33 -1.90
CA VAL A 231 3.49 28.13 -1.09
C VAL A 231 3.47 26.90 -1.99
N ARG A 232 4.59 26.19 -2.05
CA ARG A 232 4.76 24.98 -2.86
C ARG A 232 5.43 23.90 -2.04
N GLY A 233 5.00 22.64 -2.20
CA GLY A 233 5.60 21.53 -1.50
C GLY A 233 4.84 20.22 -1.73
N LEU A 234 5.51 19.09 -1.52
CA LEU A 234 4.95 17.74 -1.59
C LEU A 234 4.42 17.25 -0.26
N ALA A 235 4.92 17.78 0.87
CA ALA A 235 4.37 17.49 2.18
C ALA A 235 3.06 18.27 2.36
N LEU A 236 1.94 17.61 2.15
CA LEU A 236 0.60 18.22 2.07
C LEU A 236 -0.39 17.41 2.90
N ASN A 237 -1.14 18.09 3.76
CA ASN A 237 -2.29 17.50 4.45
C ASN A 237 -3.30 18.58 4.88
N SER A 238 -4.51 18.15 5.23
CA SER A 238 -5.50 19.02 5.88
C SER A 238 -5.59 18.70 7.37
N TYR A 239 -5.68 19.74 8.19
CA TYR A 239 -5.80 19.60 9.64
C TYR A 239 -6.63 20.75 10.21
N ASN A 240 -7.62 20.45 11.07
CA ASN A 240 -8.51 21.44 11.70
C ASN A 240 -9.13 22.44 10.71
N GLY A 241 -9.59 21.94 9.54
CA GLY A 241 -10.24 22.77 8.53
C GLY A 241 -9.27 23.70 7.78
N ARG A 242 -7.97 23.46 7.83
CA ARG A 242 -6.93 24.22 7.12
C ARG A 242 -6.11 23.29 6.23
N ILE A 243 -5.54 23.84 5.17
CA ILE A 243 -4.55 23.16 4.31
C ILE A 243 -3.17 23.46 4.87
N PHE A 244 -2.37 22.44 5.14
CA PHE A 244 -0.98 22.54 5.59
C PHE A 244 -0.04 22.11 4.48
N VAL A 245 1.00 22.90 4.24
CA VAL A 245 2.03 22.63 3.22
C VAL A 245 3.41 22.83 3.82
N GLY A 246 4.24 21.79 3.77
CA GLY A 246 5.66 21.92 4.06
C GLY A 246 6.38 22.56 2.88
N GLY A 247 6.75 23.84 3.01
CA GLY A 247 7.40 24.60 1.97
C GLY A 247 8.82 24.13 1.67
N THR A 248 9.29 24.41 0.47
CA THR A 248 10.68 24.11 0.04
C THR A 248 11.72 25.00 0.73
N ASP A 249 11.28 26.04 1.41
CA ASP A 249 12.08 26.97 2.23
C ASP A 249 12.22 26.50 3.70
N GLY A 250 11.68 25.33 4.04
CA GLY A 250 11.74 24.79 5.41
C GLY A 250 10.68 25.34 6.36
N ILE A 251 9.72 26.11 5.86
CA ILE A 251 8.63 26.70 6.63
C ILE A 251 7.34 25.88 6.42
N LEU A 252 6.60 25.63 7.48
CA LEU A 252 5.28 25.00 7.41
C LEU A 252 4.22 26.09 7.30
N TYR A 253 3.58 26.17 6.14
CA TYR A 253 2.49 27.10 5.88
C TYR A 253 1.14 26.47 6.12
N TYR A 254 0.15 27.27 6.54
CA TYR A 254 -1.24 26.84 6.65
C TYR A 254 -2.21 27.92 6.19
N SER A 255 -3.32 27.47 5.57
CA SER A 255 -4.37 28.35 5.06
C SER A 255 -5.27 28.87 6.18
N GLU A 256 -6.13 29.83 5.84
CA GLU A 256 -7.31 30.17 6.63
C GLU A 256 -8.24 28.97 6.80
N VAL A 257 -9.07 29.00 7.85
CA VAL A 257 -10.05 27.93 8.12
C VAL A 257 -11.11 27.88 7.03
N GLY A 258 -11.28 26.71 6.41
CA GLY A 258 -12.34 26.46 5.43
C GLY A 258 -12.13 27.05 4.05
N LEU A 259 -11.05 27.79 3.81
CA LEU A 259 -10.80 28.49 2.53
C LEU A 259 -9.64 27.86 1.76
N ILE A 260 -9.85 27.64 0.48
CA ILE A 260 -8.79 27.16 -0.45
C ILE A 260 -7.90 28.30 -0.95
N HIS A 261 -8.42 29.53 -1.02
CA HIS A 261 -7.72 30.73 -1.48
C HIS A 261 -7.20 31.63 -0.35
N GLY A 262 -7.46 31.24 0.91
CA GLY A 262 -7.14 32.07 2.07
C GLY A 262 -5.73 31.84 2.57
N TRP A 263 -4.76 32.65 2.14
CA TRP A 263 -3.35 32.53 2.54
C TRP A 263 -2.79 33.82 3.13
N SER A 264 -3.67 34.71 3.65
CA SER A 264 -3.25 35.96 4.26
C SER A 264 -3.20 35.84 5.80
N GLN A 265 -2.09 36.28 6.39
CA GLN A 265 -1.94 36.33 7.85
C GLN A 265 -2.97 37.24 8.53
N GLU A 266 -3.42 38.29 7.84
CA GLU A 266 -4.45 39.20 8.33
C GLU A 266 -5.79 38.48 8.62
N PHE A 267 -6.08 37.41 7.88
CA PHE A 267 -7.34 36.64 8.00
C PHE A 267 -7.15 35.27 8.65
N GLY A 268 -5.98 35.03 9.25
CA GLY A 268 -5.72 33.86 10.06
C GLY A 268 -4.98 32.70 9.36
N ALA A 269 -4.43 32.91 8.16
CA ALA A 269 -3.39 32.04 7.63
C ALA A 269 -2.09 32.24 8.41
N GLY A 270 -1.16 31.30 8.36
CA GLY A 270 0.07 31.45 9.09
C GLY A 270 1.23 30.61 8.55
N ALA A 271 2.38 30.82 9.18
CA ALA A 271 3.63 30.16 8.88
C ALA A 271 4.36 29.79 10.17
N ILE A 272 4.86 28.57 10.26
CA ILE A 272 5.60 28.05 11.40
C ILE A 272 7.06 27.83 10.97
N PRO A 273 7.99 28.75 11.31
CA PRO A 273 9.38 28.69 10.83
C PRO A 273 10.32 27.89 11.74
N ALA A 274 9.92 27.58 12.99
CA ALA A 274 10.82 27.06 14.00
C ALA A 274 10.71 25.55 14.14
N PHE A 275 11.71 24.83 13.66
CA PHE A 275 11.88 23.39 13.85
C PHE A 275 13.20 23.07 14.58
N TYR A 276 13.53 23.78 15.66
CA TYR A 276 14.62 23.48 16.61
C TYR A 276 15.92 23.00 15.93
N ASP A 277 16.54 23.88 15.15
CA ASP A 277 17.80 23.62 14.42
C ASP A 277 17.76 22.52 13.35
N ASP A 278 16.56 22.05 12.98
CA ASP A 278 16.38 21.09 11.89
C ASP A 278 16.09 21.81 10.56
N ASN A 279 17.14 22.05 9.79
CA ASN A 279 17.06 22.66 8.45
C ASN A 279 16.79 21.64 7.34
N SER A 280 16.46 20.41 7.67
CA SER A 280 16.14 19.40 6.66
C SER A 280 14.78 19.66 5.99
N ASP A 281 14.59 19.12 4.78
CA ASP A 281 13.35 19.25 4.04
C ASP A 281 12.18 18.52 4.73
N PHE A 282 10.97 19.00 4.51
CA PHE A 282 9.77 18.25 4.84
C PHE A 282 9.64 17.04 3.92
N SER A 283 9.43 15.86 4.51
CA SER A 283 9.20 14.63 3.76
C SER A 283 7.71 14.27 3.69
N ALA A 284 6.96 14.48 4.76
CA ALA A 284 5.53 14.19 4.81
C ALA A 284 4.79 14.96 5.90
N LEU A 285 3.46 15.05 5.74
CA LEU A 285 2.53 15.45 6.78
C LEU A 285 1.52 14.32 7.02
N GLY A 286 1.51 13.76 8.21
CA GLY A 286 0.59 12.70 8.63
C GLY A 286 -0.47 13.19 9.60
N LEU A 287 -1.58 12.47 9.70
CA LEU A 287 -2.58 12.68 10.73
C LEU A 287 -2.64 11.46 11.63
N PHE A 288 -2.61 11.68 12.93
CA PHE A 288 -2.81 10.61 13.89
C PHE A 288 -3.50 11.14 15.14
N ASP A 289 -4.69 10.60 15.40
CA ASP A 289 -5.57 11.07 16.47
C ASP A 289 -5.88 12.56 16.28
N LYS A 290 -5.54 13.39 17.26
CA LYS A 290 -5.76 14.84 17.25
C LYS A 290 -4.54 15.65 16.80
N TYR A 291 -3.47 15.02 16.37
CA TYR A 291 -2.21 15.68 16.05
C TYR A 291 -1.92 15.67 14.54
N LEU A 292 -1.33 16.78 14.07
CA LEU A 292 -0.62 16.76 12.79
C LEU A 292 0.83 16.32 13.04
N ILE A 293 1.23 15.26 12.36
CA ILE A 293 2.59 14.71 12.44
C ILE A 293 3.39 15.32 11.30
N ILE A 294 4.47 15.98 11.64
CA ILE A 294 5.35 16.64 10.67
C ILE A 294 6.62 15.81 10.56
N PHE A 295 6.80 15.17 9.41
CA PHE A 295 7.99 14.40 9.13
C PHE A 295 9.00 15.28 8.39
N LYS A 296 10.23 15.34 8.94
CA LYS A 296 11.41 15.88 8.29
C LYS A 296 12.46 14.77 8.19
N ARG A 297 13.55 14.97 7.48
CA ARG A 297 14.52 13.88 7.25
C ARG A 297 15.15 13.33 8.53
N GLU A 298 15.42 14.19 9.51
CA GLU A 298 16.16 13.83 10.72
C GLU A 298 15.24 13.34 11.84
N ARG A 299 14.04 13.91 11.94
CA ARG A 299 13.06 13.59 13.01
C ARG A 299 11.64 13.96 12.63
N CYS A 300 10.70 13.48 13.42
CA CYS A 300 9.33 13.94 13.35
C CYS A 300 8.95 14.82 14.53
N TYR A 301 7.96 15.68 14.28
CA TYR A 301 7.40 16.64 15.24
C TYR A 301 5.90 16.40 15.36
N LEU A 302 5.35 16.72 16.53
CA LEU A 302 3.91 16.77 16.79
C LEU A 302 3.45 18.22 16.83
N LEU A 303 2.45 18.55 16.04
CA LEU A 303 1.70 19.80 16.15
C LEU A 303 0.38 19.51 16.86
N ASP A 304 0.19 20.10 18.05
CA ASP A 304 -1.11 20.19 18.74
C ASP A 304 -1.75 21.54 18.37
N GLY A 305 -2.67 21.51 17.43
CA GLY A 305 -3.39 22.67 16.92
C GLY A 305 -4.85 22.69 17.31
N ASN A 306 -5.22 22.08 18.45
CA ASN A 306 -6.61 21.99 18.89
C ASN A 306 -7.17 23.31 19.46
N ASP A 307 -6.32 24.28 19.75
CA ASP A 307 -6.76 25.62 20.17
C ASP A 307 -7.24 26.43 18.96
N VAL A 308 -8.31 27.18 19.13
CA VAL A 308 -8.84 28.12 18.12
C VAL A 308 -7.81 29.20 17.80
N ASN A 309 -7.03 29.61 18.79
CA ASN A 309 -5.96 30.59 18.66
C ASN A 309 -4.65 29.89 18.30
N ASP A 310 -4.16 30.13 17.09
CA ASP A 310 -2.91 29.54 16.57
C ASP A 310 -1.65 29.92 17.38
N THR A 311 -1.69 31.04 18.11
CA THR A 311 -0.60 31.43 19.03
C THR A 311 -0.40 30.44 20.18
N ASN A 312 -1.40 29.62 20.48
CA ASN A 312 -1.36 28.57 21.51
C ASN A 312 -0.91 27.21 20.93
N TRP A 313 -0.70 27.10 19.65
CA TRP A 313 -0.26 25.85 19.04
C TRP A 313 1.17 25.53 19.44
N THR A 314 1.43 24.26 19.71
CA THR A 314 2.75 23.78 20.10
C THR A 314 3.28 22.78 19.11
N VAL A 315 4.49 23.02 18.66
CA VAL A 315 5.27 22.05 17.85
C VAL A 315 6.35 21.48 18.75
N THR A 316 6.30 20.18 18.98
CA THR A 316 7.26 19.49 19.84
C THR A 316 8.05 18.43 19.06
N PRO A 317 9.40 18.38 19.20
CA PRO A 317 10.18 17.26 18.68
C PRO A 317 9.71 15.97 19.38
N TYR A 318 9.49 14.93 18.59
CA TYR A 318 8.88 13.71 19.13
C TYR A 318 9.76 12.48 18.99
N SER A 319 10.19 12.14 17.77
CA SER A 319 10.89 10.90 17.49
C SER A 319 11.97 11.08 16.42
N LEU A 320 12.99 10.22 16.47
CA LEU A 320 13.99 10.06 15.40
C LEU A 320 13.50 9.14 14.27
N TYR A 321 12.32 8.49 14.43
CA TYR A 321 11.74 7.68 13.37
C TYR A 321 10.95 8.58 12.44
N THR A 322 11.34 8.59 11.18
CA THR A 322 10.78 9.44 10.14
C THR A 322 10.63 8.68 8.84
N CYS A 323 9.95 9.25 7.86
CA CYS A 323 9.77 8.68 6.53
C CYS A 323 10.33 9.62 5.45
N ASP A 324 10.55 9.10 4.25
CA ASP A 324 11.23 9.80 3.17
C ASP A 324 10.29 10.43 2.12
N SER A 325 8.99 10.16 2.17
CA SER A 325 8.00 10.75 1.25
C SER A 325 6.59 10.78 1.85
N GLN A 326 5.71 11.60 1.27
CA GLN A 326 4.30 11.73 1.69
C GLN A 326 3.56 10.39 1.64
N GLN A 327 3.96 9.45 0.78
CA GLN A 327 3.36 8.12 0.65
C GLN A 327 4.05 7.05 1.51
N SER A 328 5.05 7.41 2.34
CA SER A 328 5.87 6.43 3.08
C SER A 328 5.45 6.22 4.53
N TRP A 329 4.27 6.65 4.90
CA TRP A 329 3.67 6.42 6.21
C TRP A 329 2.26 5.84 6.09
N ILE A 330 1.81 5.11 7.12
CA ILE A 330 0.47 4.52 7.16
C ILE A 330 -0.11 4.53 8.58
N ASP A 331 -1.38 4.90 8.71
CA ASP A 331 -2.17 4.60 9.91
C ASP A 331 -2.83 3.23 9.73
N ALA A 332 -2.37 2.27 10.49
CA ALA A 332 -2.82 0.88 10.41
C ALA A 332 -3.27 0.40 11.79
N ASP A 333 -4.55 0.02 11.88
CA ASP A 333 -5.20 -0.46 13.09
C ASP A 333 -5.12 0.56 14.25
N SER A 334 -4.08 0.53 15.04
CA SER A 334 -3.89 1.43 16.19
C SER A 334 -2.52 2.10 16.19
N SER A 335 -1.80 2.07 15.07
CA SER A 335 -0.41 2.50 15.01
C SER A 335 -0.12 3.26 13.73
N LEU A 336 0.57 4.39 13.85
CA LEU A 336 1.18 5.07 12.71
C LEU A 336 2.56 4.44 12.47
N LEU A 337 2.73 3.80 11.33
CA LEU A 337 3.90 3.02 10.97
C LEU A 337 4.70 3.71 9.86
N VAL A 338 6.01 3.65 9.99
CA VAL A 338 6.97 4.10 8.97
C VAL A 338 8.11 3.10 8.82
N TYR A 339 8.74 3.07 7.65
CA TYR A 339 10.10 2.57 7.53
C TYR A 339 11.05 3.74 7.83
N SER A 340 11.87 3.62 8.86
CA SER A 340 12.82 4.68 9.23
C SER A 340 14.20 4.37 8.68
N ARG A 341 14.70 5.23 7.78
CA ARG A 341 16.08 5.17 7.26
C ARG A 341 17.10 5.22 8.38
N ASN A 342 16.95 6.17 9.29
CA ASN A 342 17.91 6.42 10.37
C ASN A 342 18.06 5.23 11.32
N ALA A 343 16.99 4.45 11.49
CA ALA A 343 16.98 3.28 12.38
C ALA A 343 17.09 1.94 11.62
N GLY A 344 16.97 1.95 10.30
CA GLY A 344 17.11 0.77 9.43
C GLY A 344 16.02 -0.28 9.61
N GLY A 345 14.77 0.12 9.87
CA GLY A 345 13.68 -0.81 10.13
C GLY A 345 12.29 -0.16 10.11
N ILE A 346 11.27 -0.97 10.39
CA ILE A 346 9.88 -0.55 10.48
C ILE A 346 9.49 -0.32 11.94
N TYR A 347 9.01 0.89 12.22
CA TYR A 347 8.70 1.35 13.57
C TYR A 347 7.30 1.93 13.67
N PRO A 348 6.58 1.67 14.76
CA PRO A 348 5.42 2.45 15.14
C PRO A 348 5.90 3.78 15.77
N VAL A 349 5.76 4.86 15.01
CA VAL A 349 6.10 6.22 15.49
C VAL A 349 5.15 6.62 16.60
N LEU A 350 3.85 6.36 16.38
CA LEU A 350 2.77 6.62 17.32
C LEU A 350 1.90 5.38 17.45
N LYS A 351 1.43 5.11 18.67
CA LYS A 351 0.55 3.98 18.97
C LYS A 351 -0.55 4.40 19.94
N ARG A 352 -1.78 4.02 19.65
CA ARG A 352 -2.92 4.19 20.57
C ARG A 352 -2.98 3.04 21.57
N THR A 353 -3.17 3.35 22.84
CA THR A 353 -3.49 2.38 23.87
C THR A 353 -4.60 2.91 24.78
N ILE A 354 -5.25 2.03 25.52
CA ILE A 354 -6.33 2.40 26.45
C ILE A 354 -5.84 3.35 27.57
N TYR A 355 -4.60 3.17 28.01
CA TYR A 355 -4.05 3.91 29.16
C TYR A 355 -3.12 5.07 28.78
N ASN A 356 -2.50 4.98 27.63
CA ASN A 356 -1.65 6.04 27.10
C ASN A 356 -1.91 6.16 25.62
N PRO A 357 -2.64 7.18 25.18
CA PRO A 357 -3.08 7.29 23.79
C PRO A 357 -1.93 7.45 22.80
N ILE A 358 -0.74 7.87 23.26
CA ILE A 358 0.39 8.11 22.37
C ILE A 358 1.70 7.69 23.03
N PHE A 359 2.36 6.71 22.43
CA PHE A 359 3.74 6.36 22.80
C PHE A 359 4.51 5.79 21.60
N GLN A 360 5.82 5.90 21.65
CA GLN A 360 6.73 5.31 20.68
C GLN A 360 6.86 3.81 20.92
N GLY A 361 6.68 3.00 19.89
CA GLY A 361 6.80 1.55 19.97
C GLY A 361 8.21 1.03 19.67
N SER A 362 8.43 -0.25 19.98
CA SER A 362 9.64 -0.98 19.60
C SER A 362 9.60 -1.37 18.12
N GLU A 363 10.77 -1.69 17.56
CA GLU A 363 10.90 -2.18 16.19
C GLU A 363 10.00 -3.39 15.92
N LEU A 364 9.20 -3.32 14.85
CA LEU A 364 8.36 -4.43 14.40
C LEU A 364 9.13 -5.40 13.51
N SER A 365 10.08 -4.89 12.74
CA SER A 365 10.78 -5.63 11.68
C SER A 365 11.99 -6.42 12.16
N MET A 366 12.22 -6.54 13.47
CA MET A 366 13.41 -7.20 14.02
C MET A 366 13.67 -8.59 13.40
N LYS A 367 12.63 -9.39 13.17
CA LYS A 367 12.76 -10.74 12.58
C LYS A 367 13.19 -10.77 11.11
N ILE A 368 13.01 -9.67 10.39
CA ILE A 368 13.32 -9.54 8.96
C ILE A 368 14.36 -8.46 8.66
N ARG A 369 15.03 -7.95 9.69
CA ARG A 369 15.95 -6.82 9.57
C ARG A 369 17.04 -7.03 8.55
N ASP A 370 17.58 -8.26 8.46
CA ASP A 370 18.62 -8.60 7.50
C ASP A 370 18.17 -8.44 6.03
N SER A 371 16.86 -8.52 5.77
CA SER A 371 16.33 -8.29 4.43
C SER A 371 16.46 -6.85 3.97
N PHE A 372 16.53 -5.90 4.88
CA PHE A 372 16.59 -4.47 4.57
C PHE A 372 17.98 -3.97 4.16
N GLN A 373 19.04 -4.75 4.40
CA GLN A 373 20.37 -4.44 3.88
C GLN A 373 20.43 -4.43 2.34
N PHE A 374 19.44 -5.02 1.68
CA PHE A 374 19.32 -5.05 0.23
C PHE A 374 18.41 -3.96 -0.34
N ILE A 375 17.90 -3.03 0.48
CA ILE A 375 17.12 -1.91 -0.02
C ILE A 375 18.04 -0.93 -0.77
N ASN A 376 17.56 -0.42 -1.89
CA ASN A 376 18.27 0.60 -2.66
C ASN A 376 18.16 1.96 -1.93
N GLU A 377 19.23 2.39 -1.31
CA GLU A 377 19.27 3.62 -0.50
C GLU A 377 18.94 4.89 -1.29
N ALA A 378 19.24 4.93 -2.58
CA ALA A 378 18.90 6.05 -3.44
C ALA A 378 17.39 6.17 -3.71
N ARG A 379 16.59 5.19 -3.25
CA ARG A 379 15.15 5.10 -3.51
C ARG A 379 14.32 4.85 -2.25
N PHE A 380 14.77 5.28 -1.09
CA PHE A 380 13.98 5.17 0.16
C PHE A 380 12.62 5.88 0.07
N ASP A 381 12.53 6.92 -0.72
CA ASP A 381 11.29 7.65 -1.02
C ASP A 381 10.28 6.82 -1.85
N TYR A 382 10.67 5.63 -2.34
CA TYR A 382 9.82 4.64 -3.01
C TYR A 382 9.42 3.47 -2.10
N ILE A 383 9.43 3.66 -0.78
CA ILE A 383 8.86 2.71 0.16
C ILE A 383 7.40 3.10 0.40
N PHE A 384 6.49 2.21 0.03
CA PHE A 384 5.05 2.45 0.09
C PHE A 384 4.37 1.47 1.05
N PRO A 385 4.05 1.91 2.27
CA PRO A 385 3.20 1.13 3.16
C PRO A 385 1.73 1.25 2.75
N VAL A 386 1.01 0.14 2.82
CA VAL A 386 -0.43 0.07 2.56
C VAL A 386 -1.08 -0.93 3.51
N TYR A 387 -2.31 -0.63 3.96
CA TYR A 387 -3.04 -1.48 4.90
C TYR A 387 -4.26 -2.12 4.24
N HIS A 388 -4.34 -3.45 4.29
CA HIS A 388 -5.48 -4.23 3.85
C HIS A 388 -6.37 -4.56 5.06
N PRO A 389 -7.54 -3.92 5.22
CA PRO A 389 -8.32 -4.01 6.45
C PRO A 389 -8.94 -5.39 6.66
N GLU A 390 -9.36 -6.08 5.61
CA GLU A 390 -10.01 -7.40 5.72
C GLU A 390 -9.01 -8.50 6.11
N LYS A 391 -7.82 -8.51 5.47
CA LYS A 391 -6.76 -9.46 5.80
C LYS A 391 -5.96 -9.06 7.05
N LYS A 392 -6.11 -7.83 7.55
CA LYS A 392 -5.27 -7.26 8.61
C LYS A 392 -3.78 -7.24 8.27
N TYR A 393 -3.44 -7.02 7.01
CA TYR A 393 -2.09 -6.97 6.50
C TYR A 393 -1.59 -5.54 6.34
N VAL A 394 -0.44 -5.24 6.93
CA VAL A 394 0.32 -4.02 6.64
C VAL A 394 1.46 -4.41 5.70
N MET A 395 1.40 -3.93 4.47
CA MET A 395 2.34 -4.28 3.41
C MET A 395 3.29 -3.11 3.18
N PHE A 396 4.59 -3.36 3.23
CA PHE A 396 5.63 -2.40 2.88
C PHE A 396 6.27 -2.80 1.56
N TYR A 397 5.89 -2.15 0.48
CA TYR A 397 6.56 -2.29 -0.82
C TYR A 397 7.90 -1.58 -0.79
N VAL A 398 8.98 -2.30 -1.07
CA VAL A 398 10.35 -1.79 -0.93
C VAL A 398 11.15 -1.96 -2.23
N PRO A 399 11.98 -0.97 -2.61
CA PRO A 399 12.86 -1.04 -3.75
C PRO A 399 14.15 -1.80 -3.38
N LEU A 400 14.27 -3.06 -3.79
CA LEU A 400 15.50 -3.82 -3.59
C LEU A 400 16.55 -3.50 -4.67
N LEU A 401 17.84 -3.70 -4.36
CA LEU A 401 18.96 -3.45 -5.26
C LEU A 401 18.86 -4.26 -6.57
N THR A 402 18.25 -5.44 -6.52
CA THR A 402 18.07 -6.33 -7.68
C THR A 402 16.85 -5.98 -8.53
N GLY A 403 15.95 -5.11 -8.05
CA GLY A 403 14.70 -4.75 -8.71
C GLY A 403 14.77 -3.40 -9.42
N LYS A 404 13.93 -3.22 -10.45
CA LYS A 404 13.74 -1.92 -11.13
C LYS A 404 12.67 -1.04 -10.47
N GLY A 405 11.93 -1.56 -9.52
CA GLY A 405 10.83 -0.90 -8.80
C GLY A 405 10.69 -1.43 -7.38
N SER A 406 9.64 -1.03 -6.68
CA SER A 406 9.30 -1.53 -5.35
C SER A 406 8.46 -2.81 -5.45
N ASN A 407 9.01 -3.83 -6.10
CA ASN A 407 8.32 -5.08 -6.45
C ASN A 407 8.24 -6.12 -5.31
N THR A 408 8.93 -5.89 -4.21
CA THR A 408 8.89 -6.76 -3.03
C THR A 408 8.10 -6.08 -1.91
N ALA A 409 7.10 -6.76 -1.38
CA ALA A 409 6.34 -6.33 -0.21
C ALA A 409 6.65 -7.24 0.98
N PHE A 410 7.10 -6.66 2.09
CA PHE A 410 7.09 -7.32 3.38
C PHE A 410 5.75 -7.05 4.04
N ILE A 411 5.03 -8.12 4.38
CA ILE A 411 3.68 -8.09 4.92
C ILE A 411 3.73 -8.42 6.39
N TYR A 412 3.31 -7.48 7.22
CA TYR A 412 3.08 -7.71 8.65
C TYR A 412 1.61 -8.10 8.86
N ASP A 413 1.37 -9.31 9.29
CA ASP A 413 0.06 -9.75 9.74
C ASP A 413 -0.17 -9.28 11.17
N VAL A 414 -1.08 -8.35 11.35
CA VAL A 414 -1.40 -7.74 12.66
C VAL A 414 -1.98 -8.77 13.62
N THR A 415 -2.69 -9.77 13.11
CA THR A 415 -3.36 -10.80 13.90
C THR A 415 -2.39 -11.81 14.48
N SER A 416 -1.54 -12.39 13.64
CA SER A 416 -0.55 -13.40 14.04
C SER A 416 0.76 -12.77 14.55
N LYS A 417 0.99 -11.48 14.31
CA LYS A 417 2.23 -10.73 14.60
C LYS A 417 3.45 -11.33 13.93
N THR A 418 3.27 -11.81 12.71
CA THR A 418 4.30 -12.47 11.93
C THR A 418 4.51 -11.75 10.60
N TRP A 419 5.61 -12.08 9.93
CA TRP A 419 5.99 -11.50 8.65
C TRP A 419 5.80 -12.50 7.52
N LEU A 420 5.34 -12.02 6.37
CA LEU A 420 5.27 -12.74 5.11
C LEU A 420 6.01 -11.93 4.05
N LYS A 421 6.37 -12.56 2.93
CA LYS A 421 7.01 -11.90 1.80
C LYS A 421 6.20 -12.12 0.54
N ARG A 422 5.87 -11.04 -0.14
CA ARG A 422 5.25 -11.04 -1.47
C ARG A 422 6.20 -10.40 -2.48
N GLU A 423 6.33 -11.01 -3.64
CA GLU A 423 7.14 -10.47 -4.73
C GLU A 423 6.36 -10.57 -6.03
N VAL A 424 6.17 -9.45 -6.69
CA VAL A 424 5.46 -9.35 -7.96
C VAL A 424 6.46 -9.13 -9.10
N PRO A 425 6.23 -9.66 -10.31
CA PRO A 425 7.13 -9.49 -11.44
C PRO A 425 7.10 -8.08 -12.03
N GLN A 426 6.04 -7.32 -11.77
CA GLN A 426 5.85 -5.96 -12.27
C GLN A 426 6.71 -4.95 -11.49
N ASN A 427 7.17 -3.90 -12.18
CA ASN A 427 7.90 -2.80 -11.55
C ASN A 427 6.92 -1.83 -10.89
N VAL A 428 6.70 -1.98 -9.58
CA VAL A 428 5.76 -1.19 -8.78
C VAL A 428 6.32 0.21 -8.56
N THR A 429 5.51 1.22 -8.84
CA THR A 429 5.84 2.65 -8.64
C THR A 429 5.09 3.26 -7.47
N ILE A 430 3.95 2.69 -7.10
CA ILE A 430 3.11 3.11 -5.97
C ILE A 430 2.23 1.94 -5.53
N ALA A 431 1.88 1.90 -4.24
CA ALA A 431 0.82 1.05 -3.71
C ALA A 431 -0.18 1.93 -2.95
N PHE A 432 -1.46 1.66 -3.10
CA PHE A 432 -2.53 2.43 -2.47
C PHE A 432 -3.77 1.57 -2.22
N ARG A 433 -4.63 2.06 -1.34
CA ARG A 433 -5.92 1.42 -1.03
C ARG A 433 -7.05 2.13 -1.76
N PHE A 434 -7.98 1.36 -2.30
CA PHE A 434 -9.26 1.84 -2.81
C PHE A 434 -10.35 0.82 -2.51
N ASP A 435 -11.44 1.27 -1.90
CA ASP A 435 -12.61 0.45 -1.53
C ASP A 435 -12.25 -0.85 -0.77
N ASN A 436 -11.38 -0.71 0.24
CA ASN A 436 -10.81 -1.77 1.07
C ASN A 436 -9.88 -2.77 0.38
N GLU A 437 -9.68 -2.65 -0.90
CA GLU A 437 -8.77 -3.46 -1.69
C GLU A 437 -7.44 -2.75 -1.94
N ILE A 438 -6.39 -3.50 -2.21
CA ILE A 438 -5.07 -2.96 -2.53
C ILE A 438 -4.87 -2.92 -4.03
N TYR A 439 -4.31 -1.81 -4.49
CA TYR A 439 -3.92 -1.58 -5.87
C TYR A 439 -2.46 -1.16 -5.93
N ILE A 440 -1.79 -1.56 -7.00
CA ILE A 440 -0.44 -1.13 -7.32
C ILE A 440 -0.42 -0.45 -8.68
N GLY A 441 0.31 0.65 -8.78
CA GLY A 441 0.65 1.28 -10.05
C GLY A 441 2.00 0.78 -10.54
N THR A 442 2.19 0.71 -11.85
CA THR A 442 3.39 0.17 -12.48
C THR A 442 4.09 1.18 -13.37
N THR A 443 5.35 0.89 -13.72
CA THR A 443 6.12 1.67 -14.71
C THR A 443 5.50 1.62 -16.11
N ASP A 444 4.72 0.59 -16.41
CA ASP A 444 4.08 0.39 -17.71
C ASP A 444 2.72 1.10 -17.80
N GLY A 445 2.39 1.94 -16.81
CA GLY A 445 1.13 2.68 -16.77
C GLY A 445 -0.09 1.83 -16.45
N LYS A 446 0.06 0.63 -15.90
CA LYS A 446 -1.05 -0.21 -15.46
C LYS A 446 -1.38 0.00 -14.00
N ILE A 447 -2.64 -0.16 -13.67
CA ILE A 447 -3.13 -0.33 -12.31
C ILE A 447 -3.52 -1.79 -12.15
N LEU A 448 -2.98 -2.45 -11.12
CA LEU A 448 -3.26 -3.85 -10.86
C LEU A 448 -3.93 -3.98 -9.49
N LYS A 449 -5.03 -4.74 -9.43
CA LYS A 449 -5.68 -5.12 -8.18
C LYS A 449 -4.92 -6.30 -7.58
N GLU A 450 -4.42 -6.15 -6.37
CA GLU A 450 -3.70 -7.18 -5.63
C GLU A 450 -4.64 -8.24 -5.06
N PHE A 451 -4.10 -9.41 -4.76
CA PHE A 451 -4.82 -10.58 -4.24
C PHE A 451 -6.01 -11.01 -5.12
N SER A 452 -5.91 -10.80 -6.43
CA SER A 452 -6.94 -11.08 -7.41
C SER A 452 -6.40 -12.03 -8.49
N GLY A 453 -7.16 -13.10 -8.77
CA GLY A 453 -6.78 -14.08 -9.80
C GLY A 453 -5.68 -15.05 -9.38
N LEU A 454 -5.36 -15.99 -10.25
CA LEU A 454 -4.38 -17.06 -10.04
C LEU A 454 -3.04 -16.83 -10.75
N THR A 455 -2.84 -15.63 -11.30
CA THR A 455 -1.63 -15.21 -12.02
C THR A 455 -1.29 -13.77 -11.69
N PHE A 456 -0.07 -13.35 -11.94
CA PHE A 456 0.34 -11.95 -11.91
C PHE A 456 0.13 -11.32 -13.30
N ASP A 457 -1.09 -10.83 -13.56
CA ASP A 457 -1.46 -10.26 -14.86
C ASP A 457 -1.04 -11.15 -16.04
N GLY A 458 -1.40 -12.44 -15.97
CA GLY A 458 -1.04 -13.46 -16.95
C GLY A 458 0.30 -14.16 -16.75
N SER A 459 1.16 -13.68 -15.86
CA SER A 459 2.43 -14.33 -15.51
C SER A 459 2.24 -15.34 -14.37
N PRO A 460 3.02 -16.44 -14.31
CA PRO A 460 2.93 -17.40 -13.22
C PRO A 460 3.31 -16.79 -11.87
N ILE A 461 2.71 -17.30 -10.81
CA ILE A 461 3.09 -16.96 -9.44
C ILE A 461 4.23 -17.88 -9.02
N GLU A 462 5.43 -17.34 -8.93
CA GLU A 462 6.51 -18.07 -8.28
C GLU A 462 6.32 -18.01 -6.77
N PHE A 463 6.21 -19.16 -6.13
CA PHE A 463 6.04 -19.29 -4.70
C PHE A 463 6.99 -20.32 -4.11
N TYR A 464 7.40 -20.11 -2.88
CA TYR A 464 8.09 -21.11 -2.08
C TYR A 464 7.96 -20.86 -0.58
N TRP A 465 8.12 -21.92 0.16
CA TRP A 465 8.29 -21.92 1.60
C TRP A 465 9.39 -22.93 1.97
N LYS A 466 10.36 -22.49 2.76
CA LYS A 466 11.50 -23.29 3.18
C LYS A 466 11.44 -23.55 4.67
N SER A 467 11.65 -24.80 5.08
CA SER A 467 11.80 -25.13 6.48
C SER A 467 13.18 -24.73 7.01
N PRO A 468 13.32 -24.48 8.31
CA PRO A 468 14.63 -24.58 8.96
C PRO A 468 15.24 -25.97 8.76
N SER A 469 16.52 -26.12 9.04
CA SER A 469 17.17 -27.44 9.02
C SER A 469 16.73 -28.29 10.20
N PHE A 470 16.37 -29.55 9.95
CA PHE A 470 16.01 -30.53 10.97
C PHE A 470 17.20 -31.37 11.34
N THR A 471 17.34 -31.68 12.64
CA THR A 471 18.26 -32.72 13.13
C THR A 471 17.47 -33.75 13.91
N PHE A 472 17.97 -34.97 13.92
CA PHE A 472 17.49 -36.01 14.83
C PHE A 472 18.38 -36.07 16.07
N GLY A 473 17.74 -36.09 17.26
CA GLY A 473 18.44 -36.23 18.53
C GLY A 473 19.40 -35.08 18.84
N GLN A 474 20.59 -35.37 19.34
CA GLN A 474 21.59 -34.41 19.84
C GLN A 474 22.47 -33.79 18.78
N GLY A 475 22.09 -33.72 17.52
CA GLY A 475 22.81 -33.02 16.45
C GLY A 475 24.05 -33.71 15.89
N THR A 476 24.56 -34.73 16.56
CA THR A 476 25.69 -35.55 16.11
C THR A 476 25.24 -36.83 15.40
N ASN A 477 23.99 -37.18 15.53
CA ASN A 477 23.44 -38.45 15.03
C ASN A 477 23.00 -38.31 13.56
N PHE A 478 23.15 -39.40 12.82
CA PHE A 478 22.66 -39.49 11.45
C PHE A 478 21.25 -40.05 11.42
N LEU A 479 20.43 -39.60 10.47
CA LEU A 479 19.12 -40.18 10.16
C LEU A 479 19.20 -40.90 8.82
N SER A 480 18.73 -42.14 8.79
CA SER A 480 18.35 -42.82 7.55
C SER A 480 16.86 -42.61 7.33
N ALA A 481 16.49 -41.61 6.53
CA ALA A 481 15.11 -41.32 6.21
C ALA A 481 14.55 -42.35 5.21
N ARG A 482 13.35 -42.84 5.51
CA ARG A 482 12.65 -43.87 4.73
C ARG A 482 11.49 -43.29 3.95
N GLU A 483 10.68 -42.47 4.60
CA GLU A 483 9.44 -41.95 4.03
C GLU A 483 9.26 -40.46 4.36
N PHE A 484 8.69 -39.73 3.40
CA PHE A 484 8.22 -38.37 3.56
C PHE A 484 6.72 -38.32 3.30
N ARG A 485 5.99 -37.70 4.19
CA ARG A 485 4.52 -37.55 4.12
C ARG A 485 4.17 -36.06 4.11
N ILE A 486 3.24 -35.66 3.23
CA ILE A 486 2.70 -34.31 3.18
C ILE A 486 1.19 -34.38 3.41
N LYS A 487 0.68 -33.52 4.27
CA LYS A 487 -0.74 -33.29 4.45
C LYS A 487 -1.17 -32.04 3.67
N MET A 488 -2.07 -32.23 2.72
CA MET A 488 -2.53 -31.19 1.79
C MET A 488 -4.05 -31.02 1.90
N SER A 489 -4.56 -29.84 1.55
CA SER A 489 -6.01 -29.61 1.43
C SER A 489 -6.59 -30.38 0.24
N GLU A 490 -7.76 -30.96 0.43
CA GLU A 490 -8.56 -31.57 -0.62
C GLU A 490 -9.33 -30.52 -1.43
N GLU A 491 -9.67 -29.39 -0.81
CA GLU A 491 -10.45 -28.31 -1.43
C GLU A 491 -9.69 -27.59 -2.56
N TYR A 492 -8.36 -27.73 -2.61
CA TYR A 492 -7.49 -27.04 -3.54
C TYR A 492 -6.76 -27.98 -4.49
N THR A 493 -6.62 -27.55 -5.75
CA THR A 493 -5.75 -28.24 -6.70
C THR A 493 -4.29 -28.02 -6.31
N ASN A 494 -3.67 -29.03 -5.72
CA ASN A 494 -2.26 -28.98 -5.34
C ASN A 494 -1.39 -29.45 -6.51
N ASN A 495 -0.57 -28.55 -7.06
CA ASN A 495 0.42 -28.83 -8.09
C ASN A 495 1.66 -28.01 -7.78
N PHE A 496 2.68 -28.66 -7.23
CA PHE A 496 3.91 -28.02 -6.78
C PHE A 496 5.06 -29.03 -6.73
N ARG A 497 6.24 -28.56 -6.37
CA ARG A 497 7.45 -29.40 -6.22
C ARG A 497 7.90 -29.39 -4.78
N VAL A 498 8.42 -30.53 -4.34
CA VAL A 498 9.10 -30.66 -3.06
C VAL A 498 10.57 -30.83 -3.32
N ARG A 499 11.37 -29.98 -2.73
CA ARG A 499 12.82 -30.02 -2.75
C ARG A 499 13.34 -30.35 -1.36
N ASN A 500 14.29 -31.23 -1.27
CA ASN A 500 14.99 -31.50 -0.03
C ASN A 500 16.49 -31.34 -0.19
N SER A 501 17.10 -30.56 0.69
CA SER A 501 18.54 -30.34 0.78
C SER A 501 19.08 -31.00 2.05
N ARG A 502 20.29 -31.56 1.98
CA ARG A 502 20.92 -32.32 3.07
C ARG A 502 22.27 -31.71 3.42
N ASP A 503 22.59 -31.71 4.72
CA ASP A 503 23.90 -31.32 5.27
C ASP A 503 24.41 -29.98 4.73
N GLY A 504 23.52 -28.99 4.61
CA GLY A 504 23.83 -27.65 4.12
C GLY A 504 24.24 -27.58 2.64
N LYS A 505 24.08 -28.66 1.88
CA LYS A 505 24.42 -28.68 0.45
C LYS A 505 23.44 -27.81 -0.35
N THR A 506 23.93 -27.14 -1.38
CA THR A 506 23.12 -26.40 -2.34
C THR A 506 22.40 -27.28 -3.35
N THR A 507 22.81 -28.57 -3.46
CA THR A 507 22.13 -29.57 -4.29
C THR A 507 20.90 -30.11 -3.58
N TYR A 508 19.80 -30.23 -4.31
CA TYR A 508 18.54 -30.75 -3.80
C TYR A 508 18.02 -31.90 -4.64
N THR A 509 17.21 -32.76 -4.01
CA THR A 509 16.39 -33.74 -4.72
C THR A 509 14.99 -33.12 -4.89
N GLU A 510 14.46 -33.12 -6.11
CA GLU A 510 13.15 -32.54 -6.44
C GLU A 510 12.14 -33.62 -6.82
N ARG A 511 10.90 -33.43 -6.36
CA ARG A 511 9.75 -34.27 -6.77
C ARG A 511 8.54 -33.41 -7.04
N LYS A 512 7.87 -33.66 -8.16
CA LYS A 512 6.60 -33.04 -8.50
C LYS A 512 5.44 -33.72 -7.76
N ILE A 513 4.55 -32.92 -7.22
CA ILE A 513 3.31 -33.32 -6.54
C ILE A 513 2.15 -32.84 -7.41
N ASN A 514 1.23 -33.75 -7.68
CA ASN A 514 -0.03 -33.43 -8.32
C ASN A 514 -1.16 -34.11 -7.50
N SER A 515 -2.14 -33.36 -7.03
CA SER A 515 -3.25 -33.89 -6.25
C SER A 515 -4.11 -34.88 -7.04
N ASN A 516 -4.13 -34.75 -8.38
CA ASN A 516 -4.93 -35.61 -9.25
C ASN A 516 -4.30 -36.99 -9.52
N GLU A 517 -3.03 -37.20 -9.13
CA GLU A 517 -2.35 -38.48 -9.32
C GLU A 517 -2.26 -39.24 -7.99
N ASN A 518 -2.99 -40.36 -7.89
CA ASN A 518 -2.91 -41.34 -6.79
C ASN A 518 -3.01 -40.74 -5.37
N ALA A 519 -3.98 -39.88 -5.12
CA ALA A 519 -4.30 -39.45 -3.76
C ALA A 519 -4.92 -40.62 -3.00
N PHE A 520 -4.27 -41.08 -1.93
CA PHE A 520 -4.92 -41.91 -0.95
C PHE A 520 -5.88 -40.98 -0.17
N ILE A 521 -7.16 -41.03 -0.48
CA ILE A 521 -8.20 -40.37 0.31
C ILE A 521 -8.27 -41.16 1.59
N GLY A 522 -7.66 -40.65 2.65
CA GLY A 522 -7.82 -41.23 3.98
C GLY A 522 -9.18 -40.81 4.55
N LEU A 523 -10.25 -41.30 3.98
CA LEU A 523 -11.51 -41.38 4.68
C LEU A 523 -11.30 -42.49 5.74
N VAL A 524 -11.05 -42.11 6.98
CA VAL A 524 -11.23 -43.01 8.09
C VAL A 524 -12.74 -43.04 8.33
N TRP A 525 -13.40 -43.93 7.63
CA TRP A 525 -14.69 -44.43 8.07
C TRP A 525 -14.39 -45.35 9.24
N ASP A 526 -14.95 -45.10 10.37
CA ASP A 526 -15.06 -46.09 11.41
C ASP A 526 -16.06 -47.14 10.89
N VAL A 527 -15.54 -48.14 10.21
CA VAL A 527 -16.34 -49.27 9.75
C VAL A 527 -16.44 -50.22 10.95
N ASP A 528 -17.58 -50.21 11.58
CA ASP A 528 -17.93 -51.30 12.50
C ASP A 528 -17.82 -52.62 11.71
N GLU A 529 -16.94 -53.54 12.17
CA GLU A 529 -16.54 -54.76 11.46
C GLU A 529 -17.71 -55.70 11.14
N ASN A 530 -18.96 -55.35 11.45
CA ASN A 530 -20.14 -56.20 11.35
C ASN A 530 -21.19 -55.80 10.30
N THR A 531 -20.98 -54.77 9.48
CA THR A 531 -21.96 -54.41 8.45
C THR A 531 -21.36 -54.39 7.04
N GLU A 532 -21.77 -55.36 6.21
CA GLU A 532 -21.45 -55.47 4.78
C GLU A 532 -22.20 -54.47 3.86
N SER A 533 -22.77 -53.40 4.39
CA SER A 533 -23.59 -52.47 3.58
C SER A 533 -23.31 -51.00 3.90
N ILE A 534 -22.89 -50.26 2.89
CA ILE A 534 -22.61 -48.79 2.90
C ILE A 534 -23.89 -47.93 3.06
N THR A 535 -25.06 -48.52 3.30
CA THR A 535 -26.36 -47.86 3.24
C THR A 535 -26.96 -47.41 4.57
N ASP A 536 -26.35 -47.73 5.70
CA ASP A 536 -26.88 -47.38 7.03
C ASP A 536 -25.98 -46.36 7.78
N THR A 537 -25.81 -45.16 7.20
CA THR A 537 -25.31 -44.02 7.98
C THR A 537 -26.48 -43.35 8.69
N VAL A 538 -26.52 -43.52 10.01
CA VAL A 538 -27.46 -42.76 10.86
C VAL A 538 -26.95 -41.36 11.04
N TRP A 539 -27.67 -40.39 10.52
CA TRP A 539 -27.28 -38.97 10.38
C TRP A 539 -27.25 -38.16 11.69
N ASP A 540 -27.63 -38.72 12.82
CA ASP A 540 -27.92 -37.96 14.04
C ASP A 540 -26.98 -38.16 15.24
N GLU A 541 -26.00 -39.07 15.22
CA GLU A 541 -25.19 -39.38 16.43
C GLU A 541 -23.68 -39.16 16.26
N ASP A 542 -23.14 -38.98 15.06
CA ASP A 542 -21.70 -38.84 14.86
C ASP A 542 -21.30 -37.42 14.54
N SER A 543 -20.41 -36.88 15.36
CA SER A 543 -19.72 -35.60 15.08
C SER A 543 -18.85 -35.76 13.84
N TRP A 544 -19.26 -35.17 12.75
CA TRP A 544 -18.53 -35.13 11.49
C TRP A 544 -17.21 -34.37 11.65
N VAL A 545 -16.15 -35.05 11.95
CA VAL A 545 -14.81 -34.54 11.67
C VAL A 545 -14.46 -34.95 10.24
N VAL A 546 -14.97 -34.24 9.27
CA VAL A 546 -14.48 -34.33 7.90
C VAL A 546 -13.05 -33.79 7.91
N SER A 547 -12.08 -34.67 8.00
CA SER A 547 -10.69 -34.31 7.79
C SER A 547 -10.51 -34.05 6.30
N SER A 548 -10.68 -32.79 5.88
CA SER A 548 -10.54 -32.33 4.50
C SER A 548 -9.09 -32.28 4.04
N TYR A 549 -8.30 -33.31 4.33
CA TYR A 549 -6.91 -33.36 3.90
C TYR A 549 -6.53 -34.68 3.23
N ILE A 550 -5.67 -34.58 2.23
CA ILE A 550 -5.05 -35.70 1.54
C ILE A 550 -3.63 -35.89 2.10
N THR A 551 -3.25 -37.14 2.41
CA THR A 551 -1.86 -37.45 2.75
C THR A 551 -1.15 -38.11 1.57
N LYS A 552 -0.09 -37.48 1.08
CA LYS A 552 0.78 -38.04 0.04
C LYS A 552 2.08 -38.55 0.66
N ARG A 553 2.50 -39.78 0.27
CA ARG A 553 3.68 -40.45 0.81
C ARG A 553 4.72 -40.69 -0.28
N PHE A 554 6.00 -40.51 0.07
CA PHE A 554 7.12 -40.71 -0.83
C PHE A 554 8.23 -41.48 -0.16
N PRO A 555 8.79 -42.51 -0.80
CA PRO A 555 10.00 -43.16 -0.30
C PRO A 555 11.20 -42.20 -0.45
N LEU A 556 12.00 -42.08 0.61
CA LEU A 556 13.23 -41.32 0.63
C LEU A 556 14.49 -42.18 0.39
N MET A 557 14.33 -43.40 -0.09
CA MET A 557 15.39 -44.35 -0.49
C MET A 557 16.63 -44.33 0.41
N ASN A 558 16.48 -44.59 1.72
CA ASN A 558 17.57 -44.68 2.69
C ASN A 558 18.60 -43.55 2.64
N GLN A 559 18.14 -42.33 2.50
CA GLN A 559 19.01 -41.17 2.51
C GLN A 559 19.55 -40.92 3.93
N ILE A 560 20.87 -40.96 4.07
CA ILE A 560 21.55 -40.70 5.35
C ILE A 560 22.00 -39.24 5.39
N PHE A 561 21.68 -38.51 6.45
CA PHE A 561 22.07 -37.13 6.67
C PHE A 561 22.06 -36.76 8.16
N GLN A 562 22.81 -35.72 8.53
CA GLN A 562 22.73 -35.10 9.86
C GLN A 562 21.65 -34.02 9.90
N THR A 563 21.58 -33.20 8.84
CA THR A 563 20.60 -32.11 8.72
C THR A 563 19.85 -32.21 7.41
N MET A 564 18.58 -31.88 7.42
CA MET A 564 17.74 -31.81 6.23
C MET A 564 16.84 -30.57 6.28
N SER A 565 16.70 -29.87 5.18
CA SER A 565 15.67 -28.84 4.96
C SER A 565 14.74 -29.25 3.84
N VAL A 566 13.49 -28.84 3.96
CA VAL A 566 12.42 -29.07 2.98
C VAL A 566 11.95 -27.74 2.42
N GLU A 567 11.79 -27.69 1.09
CA GLU A 567 11.24 -26.53 0.39
C GLU A 567 10.05 -26.97 -0.46
N PHE A 568 8.94 -26.28 -0.33
CA PHE A 568 7.80 -26.38 -1.23
C PHE A 568 7.91 -25.26 -2.24
N TYR A 569 7.84 -25.57 -3.54
CA TYR A 569 8.17 -24.63 -4.62
C TYR A 569 7.25 -24.83 -5.82
N GLY A 570 6.87 -23.70 -6.46
CA GLY A 570 6.19 -23.67 -7.74
C GLY A 570 6.49 -22.40 -8.53
N ASN A 571 6.47 -22.50 -9.85
CA ASN A 571 6.69 -21.37 -10.76
C ASN A 571 5.96 -21.54 -12.11
N GLY A 572 5.01 -22.46 -12.20
CA GLY A 572 4.19 -22.70 -13.38
C GLY A 572 2.85 -21.98 -13.32
N LEU A 573 2.20 -21.75 -14.48
CA LEU A 573 0.90 -21.06 -14.58
C LEU A 573 -0.23 -21.75 -13.80
N ASN A 574 -0.14 -23.07 -13.61
CA ASN A 574 -1.15 -23.85 -12.91
C ASN A 574 -0.56 -24.53 -11.66
N GLU A 575 0.53 -23.97 -11.11
CA GLU A 575 1.12 -24.47 -9.89
C GLU A 575 0.60 -23.66 -8.70
N ALA A 576 0.11 -24.37 -7.70
CA ALA A 576 -0.37 -23.83 -6.42
C ALA A 576 -0.20 -24.88 -5.34
N MET A 577 -0.19 -24.46 -4.07
CA MET A 577 -0.17 -25.37 -2.93
C MET A 577 -1.14 -24.92 -1.84
N CYS A 578 -1.70 -25.89 -1.14
CA CYS A 578 -2.37 -25.70 0.14
C CYS A 578 -2.00 -26.87 1.05
N ILE A 579 -1.08 -26.62 1.98
CA ILE A 579 -0.48 -27.67 2.83
C ILE A 579 -0.68 -27.36 4.31
N TYR A 580 -0.94 -28.39 5.12
CA TYR A 580 -1.07 -28.28 6.58
C TYR A 580 0.21 -28.66 7.32
N GLY A 581 1.11 -29.41 6.68
CA GLY A 581 2.35 -29.85 7.27
C GLY A 581 2.94 -31.07 6.60
N PHE A 582 4.04 -31.56 7.15
CA PHE A 582 4.72 -32.75 6.65
C PHE A 582 5.36 -33.56 7.78
N GLU A 583 5.66 -34.81 7.48
CA GLU A 583 6.33 -35.77 8.38
C GLU A 583 7.47 -36.45 7.66
N ILE A 584 8.55 -36.74 8.39
CA ILE A 584 9.70 -37.50 7.91
C ILE A 584 9.87 -38.71 8.85
N ASP A 585 9.72 -39.90 8.30
CA ASP A 585 9.99 -41.13 9.01
C ASP A 585 11.37 -41.66 8.69
N GLY A 586 12.07 -42.14 9.71
CA GLY A 586 13.41 -42.69 9.52
C GLY A 586 13.92 -43.49 10.73
N VAL A 587 15.14 -43.96 10.61
CA VAL A 587 15.85 -44.65 11.68
C VAL A 587 17.08 -43.83 12.05
N GLN A 588 17.18 -43.50 13.34
CA GLN A 588 18.36 -42.83 13.88
C GLN A 588 19.53 -43.86 13.92
N LEU A 589 20.65 -43.43 13.36
CA LEU A 589 21.92 -44.18 13.40
C LEU A 589 22.82 -43.48 14.42
N GLU A 590 23.35 -44.25 15.37
CA GLU A 590 24.24 -43.73 16.44
C GLU A 590 25.64 -43.43 15.90
N GLU A 591 26.09 -44.20 14.90
CA GLU A 591 27.35 -43.96 14.16
C GLU A 591 27.15 -44.38 12.69
N VAL A 592 27.85 -43.71 11.77
CA VAL A 592 27.96 -44.20 10.39
C VAL A 592 29.04 -45.26 10.39
N PRO A 593 28.74 -46.55 10.06
CA PRO A 593 29.81 -47.49 9.82
C PRO A 593 30.64 -47.00 8.63
N TRP A 594 31.89 -46.76 8.87
CA TRP A 594 32.89 -46.39 7.84
C TRP A 594 33.08 -47.53 6.83
#